data_a51ca17c15ec7c4c6cb0a21f8ec61695
#
_entry.id   a51ca17c15ec7c4c6cb0a21f8ec61695
#
_cell.length_a   1.000
_cell.length_b   1.000
_cell.length_c   1.000
_cell.angle_alpha   90.00
_cell.angle_beta   90.00
_cell.angle_gamma   90.00
#
_symmetry.space_group_name_H-M   'P 1'
#
loop_
_entity.id
_entity.type
_entity.pdbx_description
1 polymer ?
#
loop_
_entity_poly.entity_id
_entity_poly.type
_entity_poly.pdbx_seq_one_letter_code
_entity_poly.pdbx_strand_id
1 'polypeptide(L)'
;SMAWDNVLYDSAGLGYVVATHQQMRVHQGATVLTYYRALSDMTPQQGRMALMETPREVWAEQVLVDLQWPHPDIRQVVTRLDVFRNAHAMARPVPGLIWGEARRLFAADGARLRFAHADVSGFSLFEEAQYRGVLAAERTMRRLGVQFVSSLLQ
;
A
#
# COMPACT_ATOMS: atom_id res chain seq x y z
N SER A 1 15.95 21.33 0.01
CA SER A 1 14.66 20.68 -0.34
C SER A 1 14.78 19.19 -0.07
N MET A 2 13.80 18.61 0.60
CA MET A 2 13.74 17.16 0.77
C MET A 2 13.34 16.48 -0.55
N ALA A 3 13.90 15.29 -0.82
CA ALA A 3 13.40 14.45 -1.89
C ALA A 3 11.94 14.05 -1.62
N TRP A 4 11.20 13.73 -2.67
CA TRP A 4 9.78 13.36 -2.54
C TRP A 4 9.61 11.97 -1.92
N ASP A 5 10.56 11.08 -2.14
CA ASP A 5 10.61 9.73 -1.59
C ASP A 5 11.98 9.49 -0.95
N ASN A 6 11.97 9.00 0.28
CA ASN A 6 13.15 8.84 1.11
C ASN A 6 13.16 7.44 1.71
N VAL A 7 14.14 6.64 1.33
CA VAL A 7 14.34 5.29 1.85
C VAL A 7 15.19 5.37 3.12
N LEU A 8 14.71 4.74 4.19
CA LEU A 8 15.46 4.55 5.41
C LEU A 8 16.19 3.20 5.36
N TYR A 9 17.48 3.27 5.16
CA TYR A 9 18.31 2.08 5.16
C TYR A 9 18.61 1.66 6.61
N ASP A 10 18.57 0.36 6.87
CA ASP A 10 18.82 -0.21 8.21
C ASP A 10 17.84 0.28 9.30
N SER A 11 16.57 0.50 8.90
CA SER A 11 15.47 0.92 9.77
C SER A 11 14.38 -0.15 9.82
N ALA A 12 13.54 -0.12 10.87
CA ALA A 12 12.35 -0.94 10.95
C ALA A 12 11.29 -0.49 9.91
N GLY A 13 11.28 0.79 9.53
CA GLY A 13 10.47 1.34 8.45
C GLY A 13 11.17 1.26 7.10
N LEU A 14 10.39 1.37 6.03
CA LEU A 14 10.92 1.41 4.67
C LEU A 14 11.33 2.82 4.27
N GLY A 15 10.71 3.84 4.87
CA GLY A 15 10.98 5.22 4.57
C GLY A 15 9.73 6.10 4.67
N TYR A 16 9.77 7.24 3.99
CA TYR A 16 8.66 8.19 4.00
C TYR A 16 8.57 9.00 2.70
N VAL A 17 7.34 9.35 2.34
CA VAL A 17 7.03 10.22 1.22
C VAL A 17 6.70 11.61 1.74
N VAL A 18 7.16 12.64 1.05
CA VAL A 18 6.93 14.05 1.39
C VAL A 18 5.79 14.62 0.55
N ALA A 19 4.69 15.05 1.18
CA ALA A 19 3.50 15.51 0.48
C ALA A 19 3.73 16.79 -0.36
N THR A 20 4.73 17.59 -0.01
CA THR A 20 5.03 18.85 -0.73
C THR A 20 5.69 18.64 -2.10
N HIS A 21 6.07 17.42 -2.48
CA HIS A 21 6.69 17.14 -3.78
C HIS A 21 5.80 17.55 -4.98
N GLN A 22 4.48 17.55 -4.78
CA GLN A 22 3.52 17.96 -5.82
C GLN A 22 3.24 19.47 -5.83
N GLN A 23 3.80 20.22 -4.88
CA GLN A 23 3.61 21.67 -4.81
C GLN A 23 4.67 22.40 -5.64
N MET A 24 4.24 23.20 -6.59
CA MET A 24 5.13 24.06 -7.40
C MET A 24 5.49 25.36 -6.63
N ARG A 25 6.00 25.23 -5.40
CA ARG A 25 6.42 26.36 -4.55
C ARG A 25 7.92 26.38 -4.34
N VAL A 26 8.51 27.57 -4.38
CA VAL A 26 9.94 27.78 -4.11
C VAL A 26 10.26 27.64 -2.63
N HIS A 27 9.37 28.15 -1.76
CA HIS A 27 9.50 28.03 -0.31
C HIS A 27 8.42 27.11 0.25
N GLN A 28 8.84 26.10 0.96
CA GLN A 28 7.94 25.13 1.59
C GLN A 28 7.81 25.47 3.06
N GLY A 29 6.57 25.65 3.52
CA GLY A 29 6.25 25.75 4.94
C GLY A 29 6.11 24.37 5.58
N ALA A 30 5.11 24.21 6.46
CA ALA A 30 4.79 22.91 7.05
C ALA A 30 4.43 21.88 5.97
N THR A 31 4.86 20.64 6.17
CA THR A 31 4.59 19.51 5.25
C THR A 31 4.05 18.31 6.01
N VAL A 32 3.66 17.28 5.28
CA VAL A 32 3.29 15.97 5.83
C VAL A 32 4.29 14.93 5.34
N LEU A 33 4.82 14.17 6.29
CA LEU A 33 5.62 12.99 6.01
C LEU A 33 4.71 11.75 6.14
N THR A 34 4.59 10.97 5.09
CA THR A 34 3.90 9.68 5.13
C THR A 34 4.94 8.59 5.30
N TYR A 35 5.18 8.22 6.55
CA TYR A 35 6.06 7.10 6.89
C TYR A 35 5.31 5.77 6.71
N TYR A 36 6.01 4.75 6.24
CA TYR A 36 5.43 3.43 6.06
C TYR A 36 6.35 2.31 6.54
N ARG A 37 5.74 1.35 7.19
CA ARG A 37 6.39 0.16 7.73
C ARG A 37 5.63 -1.10 7.32
N ALA A 38 6.33 -2.05 6.72
CA ALA A 38 5.84 -3.39 6.45
C ALA A 38 6.30 -4.33 7.56
N LEU A 39 5.39 -5.09 8.17
CA LEU A 39 5.71 -6.12 9.17
C LEU A 39 6.14 -7.42 8.47
N SER A 40 7.18 -7.33 7.62
CA SER A 40 7.66 -8.42 6.79
C SER A 40 8.57 -9.40 7.52
N ASP A 41 9.06 -9.03 8.69
CA ASP A 41 9.89 -9.81 9.62
C ASP A 41 9.08 -10.81 10.48
N MET A 42 7.75 -10.73 10.40
CA MET A 42 6.81 -11.54 11.17
C MET A 42 5.99 -12.46 10.26
N THR A 43 5.41 -13.52 10.83
CA THR A 43 4.35 -14.25 10.14
C THR A 43 3.11 -13.36 9.98
N PRO A 44 2.21 -13.62 9.00
CA PRO A 44 0.99 -12.83 8.83
C PRO A 44 0.12 -12.77 10.10
N GLN A 45 0.06 -13.86 10.86
CA GLN A 45 -0.70 -13.94 12.11
C GLN A 45 -0.08 -13.04 13.19
N GLN A 46 1.25 -13.13 13.39
CA GLN A 46 1.97 -12.30 14.35
C GLN A 46 1.87 -10.82 14.01
N GLY A 47 2.06 -10.46 12.73
CA GLY A 47 1.93 -9.08 12.27
C GLY A 47 0.54 -8.51 12.50
N ARG A 48 -0.52 -9.32 12.26
CA ARG A 48 -1.89 -8.91 12.56
C ARG A 48 -2.13 -8.70 14.06
N MET A 49 -1.66 -9.63 14.91
CA MET A 49 -1.76 -9.47 16.36
C MET A 49 -1.02 -8.21 16.83
N ALA A 50 0.19 -8.00 16.37
CA ALA A 50 0.95 -6.79 16.68
C ALA A 50 0.20 -5.51 16.28
N LEU A 51 -0.42 -5.47 15.09
CA LEU A 51 -1.23 -4.32 14.65
C LEU A 51 -2.46 -4.09 15.54
N MET A 52 -3.08 -5.15 16.05
CA MET A 52 -4.28 -5.04 16.88
C MET A 52 -3.97 -4.67 18.33
N GLU A 53 -2.93 -5.28 18.90
CA GLU A 53 -2.65 -5.23 20.34
C GLU A 53 -1.71 -4.09 20.73
N THR A 54 -0.82 -3.64 19.82
CA THR A 54 0.11 -2.57 20.14
C THR A 54 -0.60 -1.23 20.22
N PRO A 55 -0.48 -0.49 21.33
CA PRO A 55 -1.06 0.83 21.46
C PRO A 55 -0.53 1.83 20.44
N ARG A 56 -1.39 2.82 20.08
CA ARG A 56 -1.03 3.88 19.14
C ARG A 56 0.26 4.61 19.55
N GLU A 57 0.42 4.87 20.81
CA GLU A 57 1.55 5.62 21.39
C GLU A 57 2.87 4.89 21.16
N VAL A 58 2.86 3.57 21.23
CA VAL A 58 4.04 2.74 20.96
C VAL A 58 4.42 2.81 19.48
N TRP A 59 3.43 2.74 18.58
CA TRP A 59 3.68 2.92 17.14
C TRP A 59 4.20 4.32 16.84
N ALA A 60 3.60 5.35 17.43
CA ALA A 60 4.02 6.73 17.25
C ALA A 60 5.47 6.94 17.71
N GLU A 61 5.84 6.36 18.86
CA GLU A 61 7.21 6.46 19.38
C GLU A 61 8.22 5.77 18.44
N GLN A 62 7.90 4.59 17.93
CA GLN A 62 8.77 3.88 16.97
C GLN A 62 8.99 4.72 15.70
N VAL A 63 7.93 5.34 15.16
CA VAL A 63 8.04 6.22 13.99
C VAL A 63 8.96 7.42 14.29
N LEU A 64 8.81 8.05 15.46
CA LEU A 64 9.65 9.18 15.83
C LEU A 64 11.11 8.79 16.04
N VAL A 65 11.38 7.63 16.60
CA VAL A 65 12.75 7.11 16.75
C VAL A 65 13.39 6.92 15.37
N ASP A 66 12.69 6.30 14.42
CA ASP A 66 13.21 6.08 13.06
C ASP A 66 13.44 7.42 12.34
N LEU A 67 12.48 8.34 12.41
CA LEU A 67 12.57 9.64 11.77
C LEU A 67 13.59 10.59 12.42
N GLN A 68 13.98 10.36 13.65
CA GLN A 68 14.97 11.19 14.34
C GLN A 68 16.36 11.06 13.73
N TRP A 69 16.66 9.95 13.06
CA TRP A 69 17.93 9.77 12.37
C TRP A 69 18.12 10.76 11.20
N PRO A 70 17.21 10.84 10.21
CA PRO A 70 17.29 11.84 9.13
C PRO A 70 16.86 13.25 9.56
N HIS A 71 16.09 13.38 10.63
CA HIS A 71 15.55 14.64 11.15
C HIS A 71 15.76 14.73 12.66
N PRO A 72 16.95 15.15 13.12
CA PRO A 72 17.27 15.16 14.56
C PRO A 72 16.33 16.03 15.41
N ASP A 73 15.69 17.03 14.80
CA ASP A 73 14.75 17.96 15.40
C ASP A 73 13.28 17.53 15.29
N ILE A 74 12.98 16.35 14.72
CA ILE A 74 11.60 15.94 14.41
C ILE A 74 10.65 16.05 15.60
N ARG A 75 11.10 15.72 16.79
CA ARG A 75 10.28 15.80 18.02
C ARG A 75 9.91 17.23 18.42
N GLN A 76 10.66 18.21 17.96
CA GLN A 76 10.43 19.62 18.26
C GLN A 76 9.51 20.27 17.23
N VAL A 77 9.52 19.76 15.99
CA VAL A 77 8.79 20.37 14.88
C VAL A 77 7.50 19.61 14.51
N VAL A 78 7.36 18.34 14.94
CA VAL A 78 6.13 17.59 14.69
C VAL A 78 4.97 18.16 15.50
N THR A 79 3.90 18.56 14.82
CA THR A 79 2.70 19.12 15.46
C THR A 79 1.59 18.09 15.59
N ARG A 80 1.58 17.06 14.73
CA ARG A 80 0.57 15.99 14.73
C ARG A 80 1.16 14.71 14.15
N LEU A 81 0.80 13.57 14.72
CA LEU A 81 1.13 12.25 14.22
C LEU A 81 -0.11 11.35 14.24
N ASP A 82 -0.53 10.91 13.09
CA ASP A 82 -1.63 9.95 12.91
C ASP A 82 -1.05 8.57 12.57
N VAL A 83 -1.61 7.53 13.15
CA VAL A 83 -1.21 6.13 12.92
C VAL A 83 -2.34 5.39 12.23
N PHE A 84 -2.10 4.97 11.00
CA PHE A 84 -3.00 4.11 10.24
C PHE A 84 -2.50 2.67 10.29
N ARG A 85 -3.40 1.73 10.58
CA ARG A 85 -3.09 0.30 10.68
C ARG A 85 -3.88 -0.46 9.64
N ASN A 86 -3.19 -1.04 8.66
CA ASN A 86 -3.79 -1.77 7.56
C ASN A 86 -3.37 -3.24 7.65
N ALA A 87 -4.26 -4.11 8.12
CA ALA A 87 -3.97 -5.54 8.31
C ALA A 87 -3.81 -6.30 6.98
N HIS A 88 -4.36 -5.76 5.88
CA HIS A 88 -4.33 -6.33 4.53
C HIS A 88 -4.00 -5.24 3.51
N ALA A 89 -2.82 -4.62 3.64
CA ALA A 89 -2.46 -3.50 2.78
C ALA A 89 -1.97 -3.97 1.40
N MET A 90 -1.02 -4.89 1.36
CA MET A 90 -0.38 -5.33 0.12
C MET A 90 -0.17 -6.84 0.13
N ALA A 91 -0.26 -7.47 -1.05
CA ALA A 91 0.14 -8.86 -1.22
C ALA A 91 1.64 -9.02 -0.95
N ARG A 92 2.00 -9.95 -0.05
CA ARG A 92 3.41 -10.23 0.26
C ARG A 92 4.04 -11.04 -0.88
N PRO A 93 5.11 -10.55 -1.52
CA PRO A 93 5.78 -11.26 -2.62
C PRO A 93 6.62 -12.42 -2.09
N VAL A 94 5.98 -13.56 -1.88
CA VAL A 94 6.67 -14.79 -1.51
C VAL A 94 6.81 -15.71 -2.72
N PRO A 95 7.80 -16.64 -2.74
CA PRO A 95 7.92 -17.64 -3.79
C PRO A 95 6.61 -18.40 -3.99
N GLY A 96 6.17 -18.55 -5.24
CA GLY A 96 4.91 -19.20 -5.58
C GLY A 96 3.68 -18.28 -5.59
N LEU A 97 3.74 -17.02 -5.13
CA LEU A 97 2.59 -16.11 -5.17
C LEU A 97 2.13 -15.86 -6.61
N ILE A 98 3.02 -15.40 -7.49
CA ILE A 98 2.68 -14.99 -8.87
C ILE A 98 2.23 -16.18 -9.73
N TRP A 99 2.95 -17.30 -9.64
CA TRP A 99 2.74 -18.47 -10.47
C TRP A 99 1.98 -19.60 -9.76
N GLY A 100 1.60 -19.37 -8.50
CA GLY A 100 0.94 -20.34 -7.65
C GLY A 100 -0.51 -20.63 -8.03
N GLU A 101 -1.01 -21.76 -7.56
CA GLU A 101 -2.38 -22.23 -7.78
C GLU A 101 -3.40 -21.26 -7.17
N ALA A 102 -3.15 -20.77 -5.96
CA ALA A 102 -4.05 -19.84 -5.25
C ALA A 102 -4.37 -18.62 -6.11
N ARG A 103 -3.36 -17.96 -6.70
CA ARG A 103 -3.58 -16.81 -7.58
C ARG A 103 -4.36 -17.19 -8.84
N ARG A 104 -4.06 -18.35 -9.43
CA ARG A 104 -4.81 -18.84 -10.59
C ARG A 104 -6.28 -19.07 -10.28
N LEU A 105 -6.60 -19.59 -9.10
CA LEU A 105 -7.98 -19.78 -8.64
C LEU A 105 -8.70 -18.44 -8.46
N PHE A 106 -8.05 -17.44 -7.86
CA PHE A 106 -8.62 -16.08 -7.75
C PHE A 106 -8.82 -15.40 -9.10
N ALA A 107 -7.93 -15.65 -10.06
CA ALA A 107 -8.03 -15.08 -11.39
C ALA A 107 -9.06 -15.79 -12.29
N ALA A 108 -9.49 -17.01 -11.92
CA ALA A 108 -10.43 -17.80 -12.68
C ALA A 108 -11.83 -17.16 -12.71
N ASP A 109 -12.53 -17.35 -13.82
CA ASP A 109 -13.91 -16.90 -13.97
C ASP A 109 -14.87 -17.77 -13.15
N GLY A 110 -15.27 -17.27 -12.01
CA GLY A 110 -16.33 -17.90 -11.21
C GLY A 110 -17.72 -17.68 -11.83
N ALA A 111 -18.63 -18.61 -11.56
CA ALA A 111 -19.96 -18.53 -12.12
C ALA A 111 -20.78 -17.33 -11.64
N ARG A 112 -20.63 -16.93 -10.38
CA ARG A 112 -21.39 -15.85 -9.73
C ARG A 112 -20.51 -14.84 -9.00
N LEU A 113 -19.24 -15.16 -8.78
CA LEU A 113 -18.31 -14.33 -8.03
C LEU A 113 -17.08 -14.05 -8.89
N ARG A 114 -16.66 -12.79 -8.95
CA ARG A 114 -15.42 -12.35 -9.58
C ARG A 114 -14.64 -11.49 -8.62
N PHE A 115 -13.33 -11.66 -8.64
CA PHE A 115 -12.43 -10.84 -7.85
C PHE A 115 -11.84 -9.74 -8.73
N ALA A 116 -11.99 -8.49 -8.29
CA ALA A 116 -11.53 -7.30 -8.97
C ALA A 116 -10.59 -6.52 -8.04
N HIS A 117 -9.40 -7.05 -7.83
CA HIS A 117 -8.42 -6.49 -6.90
C HIS A 117 -7.00 -6.67 -7.42
N ALA A 118 -6.09 -5.78 -7.06
CA ALA A 118 -4.67 -5.84 -7.42
C ALA A 118 -4.01 -7.16 -6.99
N ASP A 119 -4.42 -7.76 -5.88
CA ASP A 119 -3.90 -9.04 -5.39
C ASP A 119 -4.11 -10.19 -6.40
N VAL A 120 -5.14 -10.10 -7.25
CA VAL A 120 -5.36 -11.08 -8.33
C VAL A 120 -4.20 -11.06 -9.33
N SER A 121 -3.53 -9.94 -9.50
CA SER A 121 -2.30 -9.82 -10.30
C SER A 121 -1.04 -10.19 -9.50
N GLY A 122 -1.12 -10.11 -8.17
CA GLY A 122 0.03 -10.28 -7.27
C GLY A 122 0.91 -9.03 -7.16
N PHE A 123 0.45 -7.90 -7.70
CA PHE A 123 1.13 -6.61 -7.65
C PHE A 123 0.17 -5.56 -7.10
N SER A 124 0.52 -4.96 -5.96
CA SER A 124 -0.31 -3.94 -5.31
C SER A 124 -0.09 -2.57 -5.95
N LEU A 125 -0.51 -2.42 -7.20
CA LEU A 125 -0.40 -1.22 -8.02
C LEU A 125 -1.80 -0.72 -8.41
N PHE A 126 -1.94 0.59 -8.59
CA PHE A 126 -3.19 1.22 -9.03
C PHE A 126 -3.60 0.69 -10.41
N GLU A 127 -2.67 0.59 -11.33
CA GLU A 127 -2.88 0.13 -12.71
C GLU A 127 -3.41 -1.30 -12.73
N GLU A 128 -2.89 -2.17 -11.87
CA GLU A 128 -3.37 -3.54 -11.74
C GLU A 128 -4.78 -3.59 -11.14
N ALA A 129 -5.07 -2.76 -10.16
CA ALA A 129 -6.40 -2.65 -9.58
C ALA A 129 -7.42 -2.18 -10.63
N GLN A 130 -7.09 -1.16 -11.40
CA GLN A 130 -7.91 -0.65 -12.51
C GLN A 130 -8.13 -1.73 -13.57
N TYR A 131 -7.06 -2.35 -14.06
CA TYR A 131 -7.15 -3.42 -15.06
C TYR A 131 -8.07 -4.55 -14.60
N ARG A 132 -7.91 -5.05 -13.37
CA ARG A 132 -8.75 -6.11 -12.81
C ARG A 132 -10.20 -5.68 -12.63
N GLY A 133 -10.44 -4.42 -12.26
CA GLY A 133 -11.76 -3.84 -12.17
C GLY A 133 -12.49 -3.82 -13.53
N VAL A 134 -11.82 -3.27 -14.54
CA VAL A 134 -12.38 -3.22 -15.92
C VAL A 134 -12.60 -4.63 -16.45
N LEU A 135 -11.63 -5.52 -16.31
CA LEU A 135 -11.73 -6.91 -16.78
C LEU A 135 -12.92 -7.65 -16.14
N ALA A 136 -13.13 -7.50 -14.83
CA ALA A 136 -14.25 -8.12 -14.14
C ALA A 136 -15.61 -7.54 -14.59
N ALA A 137 -15.67 -6.22 -14.79
CA ALA A 137 -16.86 -5.56 -15.31
C ALA A 137 -17.19 -6.03 -16.73
N GLU A 138 -16.23 -6.01 -17.64
CA GLU A 138 -16.44 -6.43 -19.03
C GLU A 138 -16.83 -7.91 -19.15
N ARG A 139 -16.20 -8.79 -18.39
CA ARG A 139 -16.57 -10.22 -18.33
C ARG A 139 -17.99 -10.41 -17.80
N THR A 140 -18.40 -9.57 -16.85
CA THR A 140 -19.79 -9.60 -16.32
C THR A 140 -20.78 -9.12 -17.37
N MET A 141 -20.51 -8.01 -18.05
CA MET A 141 -21.34 -7.49 -19.12
C MET A 141 -21.52 -8.48 -20.25
N ARG A 142 -20.43 -9.11 -20.72
CA ARG A 142 -20.49 -10.18 -21.74
C ARG A 142 -21.41 -11.30 -21.31
N ARG A 143 -21.32 -11.74 -20.06
CA ARG A 143 -22.17 -12.83 -19.54
C ARG A 143 -23.64 -12.44 -19.45
N LEU A 144 -23.92 -11.17 -19.18
CA LEU A 144 -25.30 -10.64 -19.12
C LEU A 144 -25.85 -10.25 -20.50
N GLY A 145 -25.08 -10.43 -21.58
CA GLY A 145 -25.48 -10.06 -22.94
C GLY A 145 -25.52 -8.55 -23.18
N VAL A 146 -24.87 -7.77 -22.31
CA VAL A 146 -24.80 -6.31 -22.46
C VAL A 146 -23.78 -5.94 -23.54
N GLN A 147 -24.17 -5.12 -24.50
CA GLN A 147 -23.27 -4.58 -25.53
C GLN A 147 -22.42 -3.45 -24.94
N PHE A 148 -21.12 -3.46 -25.18
CA PHE A 148 -20.19 -2.43 -24.75
C PHE A 148 -18.95 -2.39 -25.67
N VAL A 149 -18.23 -1.28 -25.62
CA VAL A 149 -16.92 -1.16 -26.24
C VAL A 149 -15.87 -1.44 -25.16
N SER A 150 -14.93 -2.33 -25.45
CA SER A 150 -13.88 -2.68 -24.47
C SER A 150 -12.96 -1.50 -24.20
N SER A 151 -12.72 -1.22 -22.93
CA SER A 151 -11.72 -0.23 -22.50
C SER A 151 -10.30 -0.79 -22.42
N LEU A 152 -10.13 -2.12 -22.57
CA LEU A 152 -8.82 -2.79 -22.52
C LEU A 152 -8.16 -2.95 -23.90
N LEU A 153 -8.90 -2.63 -24.96
CA LEU A 153 -8.44 -2.82 -26.35
C LEU A 153 -8.09 -1.50 -27.07
N GLN A 154 -7.88 -0.41 -26.31
CA GLN A 154 -7.48 0.88 -26.84
C GLN A 154 -5.97 1.09 -26.76
#